data_7fdd5f77a32327a0ca9b50b2e5e69e26
#
_entry.id   7fdd5f77a32327a0ca9b50b2e5e69e26
#
_cell.length_a   1.000
_cell.length_b   1.000
_cell.length_c   1.000
_cell.angle_alpha   90.00
_cell.angle_beta   90.00
_cell.angle_gamma   90.00
#
_symmetry.space_group_name_H-M   'P 1'
#
loop_
_entity.id
_entity.type
_entity.pdbx_description
1 polymer ?
#
loop_
_entity_poly.entity_id
_entity_poly.type
_entity_poly.pdbx_seq_one_letter_code
_entity_poly.pdbx_strand_id
1 'polypeptide(L)'
;MSLFHRNRDLIFARAYYFTFLGGWGFILPFVNLFYISLGLTGAQIGTVGSVSSVVGLIVSPIIMNEVKKRPQARGILQASLISSAIFYFLLGQQTAFLPIILIVFFQALIGAGTLPASDAMAVHVSEEAGTGYGSVRVWASVGWILVVPFSGWLIERFGFQAGFLGVSLMWLLGALITLLIRPRYFVSPHGMAGQKSDLRTAVKHIIHDRTLLGYAVALVFMGFLNNGVLQFENVFLSQLGASKQLISVAGILSAIVELPFMIYADRYVRRVGPHPVMRFAICMLLLQRAAVLLFPSIATIMIVRFIGGVSFSFMTIASVFLISSRTEPHETGTVLAIYTVTLSGLVTMTAAPVSGAIFDALGARWLYALAMTGYAVGLLSLWLTRPLTEKYAPELPSTEDEA
;
A
#
# COMPACT_ATOMS: atom_id res chain seq x y z
N MET A 1 -13.36 13.67 32.87
CA MET A 1 -12.94 12.29 32.51
C MET A 1 -11.42 12.29 32.39
N SER A 2 -10.70 11.48 33.16
CA SER A 2 -9.28 11.69 33.44
C SER A 2 -8.38 11.48 32.22
N LEU A 3 -7.32 12.27 32.08
CA LEU A 3 -6.21 12.15 31.12
C LEU A 3 -5.66 10.71 31.02
N PHE A 4 -5.79 9.94 32.09
CA PHE A 4 -5.34 8.55 32.18
C PHE A 4 -6.12 7.61 31.23
N HIS A 5 -7.44 7.80 31.11
CA HIS A 5 -8.27 6.97 30.21
C HIS A 5 -8.04 7.32 28.74
N ARG A 6 -7.73 8.56 28.45
CA ARG A 6 -7.42 9.09 27.11
C ARG A 6 -6.11 8.51 26.56
N ASN A 7 -5.10 8.39 27.41
CA ASN A 7 -3.82 7.77 27.04
C ASN A 7 -3.92 6.25 26.89
N ARG A 8 -4.81 5.59 27.61
CA ARG A 8 -4.99 4.13 27.55
C ARG A 8 -5.50 3.69 26.17
N ASP A 9 -6.55 4.29 25.63
CA ASP A 9 -7.09 3.91 24.33
C ASP A 9 -6.09 4.20 23.20
N LEU A 10 -5.31 5.27 23.31
CA LEU A 10 -4.25 5.58 22.39
C LEU A 10 -3.15 4.49 22.37
N ILE A 11 -2.76 3.98 23.54
CA ILE A 11 -1.80 2.87 23.65
C ILE A 11 -2.37 1.61 22.96
N PHE A 12 -3.62 1.27 23.21
CA PHE A 12 -4.25 0.11 22.61
C PHE A 12 -4.47 0.28 21.10
N ALA A 13 -4.79 1.47 20.60
CA ALA A 13 -4.86 1.74 19.18
C ALA A 13 -3.48 1.58 18.49
N ARG A 14 -2.42 2.02 19.12
CA ARG A 14 -1.04 1.81 18.65
C ARG A 14 -0.66 0.34 18.64
N ALA A 15 -0.96 -0.41 19.72
CA ALA A 15 -0.73 -1.83 19.79
C ALA A 15 -1.56 -2.60 18.73
N TYR A 16 -2.79 -2.18 18.49
CA TYR A 16 -3.63 -2.72 17.42
C TYR A 16 -3.00 -2.52 16.04
N TYR A 17 -2.50 -1.32 15.72
CA TYR A 17 -1.86 -1.05 14.43
C TYR A 17 -0.56 -1.85 14.25
N PHE A 18 0.19 -2.02 15.33
CA PHE A 18 1.36 -2.90 15.34
C PHE A 18 0.98 -4.35 14.98
N THR A 19 -0.07 -4.90 15.61
CA THR A 19 -0.49 -6.28 15.37
C THR A 19 -1.18 -6.46 14.02
N PHE A 20 -2.05 -5.54 13.63
CA PHE A 20 -2.85 -5.65 12.40
C PHE A 20 -1.98 -5.50 11.15
N LEU A 21 -1.33 -4.36 10.98
CA LEU A 21 -0.52 -4.09 9.78
C LEU A 21 0.88 -4.70 9.88
N GLY A 22 1.48 -4.75 11.07
CA GLY A 22 2.72 -5.48 11.30
C GLY A 22 2.54 -6.99 11.09
N GLY A 23 1.36 -7.54 11.41
CA GLY A 23 1.02 -8.94 11.15
C GLY A 23 1.18 -9.36 9.69
N TRP A 24 0.88 -8.48 8.74
CA TRP A 24 1.14 -8.71 7.31
C TRP A 24 2.61 -9.03 7.01
N GLY A 25 3.53 -8.52 7.83
CA GLY A 25 4.97 -8.79 7.71
C GLY A 25 5.33 -10.27 7.84
N PHE A 26 4.47 -11.10 8.46
CA PHE A 26 4.72 -12.54 8.57
C PHE A 26 4.64 -13.27 7.24
N ILE A 27 3.79 -12.86 6.31
CA ILE A 27 3.56 -13.64 5.10
C ILE A 27 3.63 -12.86 3.79
N LEU A 28 3.33 -11.54 3.79
CA LEU A 28 3.24 -10.77 2.56
C LEU A 28 4.53 -10.80 1.70
N PRO A 29 5.75 -10.71 2.27
CA PRO A 29 6.97 -10.85 1.47
C PRO A 29 7.20 -12.26 0.91
N PHE A 30 6.52 -13.27 1.44
CA PHE A 30 6.77 -14.69 1.17
C PHE A 30 5.62 -15.42 0.48
N VAL A 31 4.45 -14.80 0.38
CA VAL A 31 3.24 -15.48 -0.14
C VAL A 31 3.42 -15.99 -1.57
N ASN A 32 4.07 -15.23 -2.43
CA ASN A 32 4.31 -15.67 -3.81
C ASN A 32 5.40 -16.76 -3.88
N LEU A 33 6.38 -16.74 -2.97
CA LEU A 33 7.33 -17.85 -2.80
C LEU A 33 6.64 -19.14 -2.35
N PHE A 34 5.67 -19.02 -1.44
CA PHE A 34 4.83 -20.14 -1.03
C PHE A 34 4.06 -20.72 -2.23
N TYR A 35 3.40 -19.88 -3.03
CA TYR A 35 2.67 -20.35 -4.22
C TYR A 35 3.60 -21.02 -5.25
N ILE A 36 4.78 -20.48 -5.50
CA ILE A 36 5.79 -21.11 -6.37
C ILE A 36 6.22 -22.47 -5.79
N SER A 37 6.40 -22.58 -4.46
CA SER A 37 6.79 -23.85 -3.82
C SER A 37 5.72 -24.94 -3.92
N LEU A 38 4.46 -24.56 -4.17
CA LEU A 38 3.35 -25.47 -4.46
C LEU A 38 3.24 -25.85 -5.96
N GLY A 39 4.12 -25.28 -6.81
CA GLY A 39 4.09 -25.51 -8.26
C GLY A 39 3.05 -24.67 -9.02
N LEU A 40 2.48 -23.62 -8.41
CA LEU A 40 1.58 -22.72 -9.12
C LEU A 40 2.36 -21.92 -10.17
N THR A 41 1.73 -21.75 -11.33
CA THR A 41 2.27 -20.91 -12.40
C THR A 41 2.17 -19.42 -12.02
N GLY A 42 3.00 -18.59 -12.62
CA GLY A 42 2.95 -17.14 -12.44
C GLY A 42 1.58 -16.56 -12.82
N ALA A 43 0.95 -17.08 -13.88
CA ALA A 43 -0.41 -16.71 -14.27
C ALA A 43 -1.45 -17.02 -13.18
N GLN A 44 -1.35 -18.19 -12.53
CA GLN A 44 -2.20 -18.56 -11.39
C GLN A 44 -1.97 -17.63 -10.19
N ILE A 45 -0.72 -17.32 -9.86
CA ILE A 45 -0.35 -16.36 -8.79
C ILE A 45 -0.92 -14.98 -9.09
N GLY A 46 -0.77 -14.50 -10.32
CA GLY A 46 -1.35 -13.24 -10.76
C GLY A 46 -2.88 -13.22 -10.65
N THR A 47 -3.54 -14.33 -10.98
CA THR A 47 -4.99 -14.47 -10.84
C THR A 47 -5.44 -14.39 -9.38
N VAL A 48 -4.71 -15.00 -8.43
CA VAL A 48 -4.97 -14.86 -6.99
C VAL A 48 -4.91 -13.39 -6.56
N GLY A 49 -3.89 -12.64 -7.01
CA GLY A 49 -3.76 -11.20 -6.75
C GLY A 49 -4.91 -10.37 -7.35
N SER A 50 -5.36 -10.73 -8.56
CA SER A 50 -6.49 -10.07 -9.22
C SER A 50 -7.80 -10.25 -8.47
N VAL A 51 -8.09 -11.46 -7.97
CA VAL A 51 -9.30 -11.73 -7.19
C VAL A 51 -9.39 -10.81 -5.99
N SER A 52 -8.30 -10.67 -5.24
CA SER A 52 -8.25 -9.75 -4.08
C SER A 52 -8.54 -8.31 -4.49
N SER A 53 -7.98 -7.85 -5.62
CA SER A 53 -8.17 -6.49 -6.13
C SER A 53 -9.60 -6.23 -6.60
N VAL A 54 -10.21 -7.16 -7.34
CA VAL A 54 -11.60 -7.06 -7.81
C VAL A 54 -12.57 -6.98 -6.63
N VAL A 55 -12.41 -7.90 -5.67
CA VAL A 55 -13.27 -7.94 -4.49
C VAL A 55 -13.11 -6.66 -3.67
N GLY A 56 -11.87 -6.21 -3.46
CA GLY A 56 -11.59 -4.99 -2.73
C GLY A 56 -12.24 -3.75 -3.36
N LEU A 57 -12.16 -3.60 -4.69
CA LEU A 57 -12.78 -2.48 -5.41
C LEU A 57 -14.30 -2.44 -5.30
N ILE A 58 -14.96 -3.61 -5.37
CA ILE A 58 -16.43 -3.70 -5.38
C ILE A 58 -16.99 -3.68 -3.96
N VAL A 59 -16.38 -4.47 -3.06
CA VAL A 59 -16.96 -4.78 -1.75
C VAL A 59 -16.60 -3.73 -0.70
N SER A 60 -15.41 -3.13 -0.75
CA SER A 60 -14.98 -2.16 0.26
C SER A 60 -15.94 -0.94 0.38
N PRO A 61 -16.39 -0.30 -0.72
CA PRO A 61 -17.38 0.78 -0.63
C PRO A 61 -18.72 0.34 -0.05
N ILE A 62 -19.16 -0.90 -0.37
CA ILE A 62 -20.43 -1.45 0.12
C ILE A 62 -20.36 -1.65 1.64
N ILE A 63 -19.28 -2.31 2.11
CA ILE A 63 -19.09 -2.54 3.55
C ILE A 63 -18.99 -1.22 4.30
N MET A 64 -18.24 -0.24 3.77
CA MET A 64 -18.10 1.07 4.39
C MET A 64 -19.44 1.80 4.50
N ASN A 65 -20.32 1.68 3.50
CA ASN A 65 -21.66 2.25 3.56
C ASN A 65 -22.53 1.57 4.64
N GLU A 66 -22.41 0.26 4.81
CA GLU A 66 -23.10 -0.47 5.87
C GLU A 66 -22.55 -0.17 7.27
N VAL A 67 -21.24 -0.05 7.41
CA VAL A 67 -20.57 0.36 8.66
C VAL A 67 -21.04 1.75 9.10
N LYS A 68 -21.20 2.68 8.17
CA LYS A 68 -21.74 4.03 8.45
C LYS A 68 -23.15 4.04 9.02
N LYS A 69 -23.97 3.06 8.70
CA LYS A 69 -25.36 2.95 9.18
C LYS A 69 -25.48 2.32 10.58
N ARG A 70 -24.42 1.71 11.08
CA ARG A 70 -24.45 0.96 12.33
C ARG A 70 -23.78 1.73 13.46
N PRO A 71 -24.42 1.85 14.65
CA PRO A 71 -23.88 2.61 15.77
C PRO A 71 -22.62 1.97 16.41
N GLN A 72 -22.31 0.71 16.10
CA GLN A 72 -21.16 0.00 16.63
C GLN A 72 -20.51 -0.92 15.59
N ALA A 73 -19.51 -0.41 14.88
CA ALA A 73 -18.75 -1.17 13.88
C ALA A 73 -17.69 -2.11 14.50
N ARG A 74 -17.49 -2.07 15.84
CA ARG A 74 -16.47 -2.89 16.53
C ARG A 74 -16.64 -4.39 16.27
N GLY A 75 -17.87 -4.90 16.37
CA GLY A 75 -18.17 -6.32 16.14
C GLY A 75 -17.88 -6.75 14.69
N ILE A 76 -18.13 -5.86 13.73
CA ILE A 76 -17.82 -6.11 12.30
C ILE A 76 -16.30 -6.19 12.12
N LEU A 77 -15.54 -5.26 12.70
CA LEU A 77 -14.08 -5.27 12.64
C LEU A 77 -13.49 -6.55 13.29
N GLN A 78 -14.00 -6.94 14.47
CA GLN A 78 -13.56 -8.16 15.15
C GLN A 78 -13.88 -9.41 14.33
N ALA A 79 -15.11 -9.54 13.83
CA ALA A 79 -15.49 -10.65 12.95
C ALA A 79 -14.60 -10.73 11.70
N SER A 80 -14.30 -9.59 11.10
CA SER A 80 -13.41 -9.50 9.93
C SER A 80 -11.98 -9.96 10.27
N LEU A 81 -11.41 -9.53 11.40
CA LEU A 81 -10.07 -9.92 11.83
C LEU A 81 -9.99 -11.41 12.17
N ILE A 82 -10.97 -11.94 12.93
CA ILE A 82 -11.01 -13.36 13.32
C ILE A 82 -11.19 -14.23 12.07
N SER A 83 -12.13 -13.90 11.19
CA SER A 83 -12.34 -14.64 9.95
C SER A 83 -11.10 -14.59 9.06
N SER A 84 -10.47 -13.43 8.91
CA SER A 84 -9.22 -13.31 8.15
C SER A 84 -8.09 -14.15 8.75
N ALA A 85 -7.96 -14.18 10.08
CA ALA A 85 -6.99 -15.04 10.76
C ALA A 85 -7.22 -16.53 10.44
N ILE A 86 -8.49 -16.96 10.46
CA ILE A 86 -8.86 -18.34 10.11
C ILE A 86 -8.53 -18.62 8.63
N PHE A 87 -8.89 -17.71 7.72
CA PHE A 87 -8.63 -17.90 6.29
C PHE A 87 -7.13 -17.93 5.97
N TYR A 88 -6.29 -17.11 6.62
CA TYR A 88 -4.84 -17.18 6.44
C TYR A 88 -4.24 -18.46 7.01
N PHE A 89 -4.73 -18.93 8.17
CA PHE A 89 -4.34 -20.23 8.69
C PHE A 89 -4.68 -21.36 7.72
N LEU A 90 -5.92 -21.37 7.20
CA LEU A 90 -6.39 -22.37 6.22
C LEU A 90 -5.62 -22.27 4.91
N LEU A 91 -5.26 -21.05 4.46
CA LEU A 91 -4.47 -20.81 3.25
C LEU A 91 -3.10 -21.50 3.33
N GLY A 92 -2.45 -21.42 4.49
CA GLY A 92 -1.16 -22.10 4.72
C GLY A 92 -1.20 -23.62 4.68
N GLN A 93 -2.39 -24.23 4.73
CA GLN A 93 -2.58 -25.68 4.64
C GLN A 93 -2.91 -26.16 3.22
N GLN A 94 -3.12 -25.24 2.28
CA GLN A 94 -3.54 -25.60 0.94
C GLN A 94 -2.35 -25.99 0.06
N THR A 95 -2.62 -26.90 -0.88
CA THR A 95 -1.63 -27.40 -1.84
C THR A 95 -2.09 -27.27 -3.28
N ALA A 96 -3.35 -26.89 -3.52
CA ALA A 96 -3.94 -26.82 -4.85
C ALA A 96 -4.50 -25.43 -5.15
N PHE A 97 -4.50 -25.04 -6.43
CA PHE A 97 -4.91 -23.70 -6.88
C PHE A 97 -6.36 -23.35 -6.53
N LEU A 98 -7.31 -24.29 -6.79
CA LEU A 98 -8.74 -24.01 -6.59
C LEU A 98 -9.11 -23.69 -5.13
N PRO A 99 -8.69 -24.47 -4.12
CA PRO A 99 -8.91 -24.09 -2.73
C PRO A 99 -8.25 -22.75 -2.36
N ILE A 100 -7.05 -22.48 -2.87
CA ILE A 100 -6.33 -21.22 -2.62
C ILE A 100 -7.16 -20.02 -3.10
N ILE A 101 -7.64 -20.05 -4.35
CA ILE A 101 -8.38 -18.92 -4.91
C ILE A 101 -9.74 -18.72 -4.21
N LEU A 102 -10.40 -19.80 -3.78
CA LEU A 102 -11.65 -19.72 -3.03
C LEU A 102 -11.41 -19.11 -1.64
N ILE A 103 -10.38 -19.54 -0.93
CA ILE A 103 -10.02 -18.99 0.39
C ILE A 103 -9.68 -17.51 0.26
N VAL A 104 -8.88 -17.13 -0.74
CA VAL A 104 -8.51 -15.72 -0.99
C VAL A 104 -9.73 -14.88 -1.37
N PHE A 105 -10.66 -15.40 -2.16
CA PHE A 105 -11.92 -14.72 -2.49
C PHE A 105 -12.76 -14.43 -1.23
N PHE A 106 -13.00 -15.42 -0.39
CA PHE A 106 -13.79 -15.23 0.84
C PHE A 106 -13.07 -14.35 1.85
N GLN A 107 -11.74 -14.49 1.96
CA GLN A 107 -10.93 -13.62 2.80
C GLN A 107 -11.00 -12.15 2.33
N ALA A 108 -10.88 -11.90 1.02
CA ALA A 108 -10.98 -10.57 0.47
C ALA A 108 -12.39 -9.98 0.67
N LEU A 109 -13.44 -10.78 0.52
CA LEU A 109 -14.82 -10.38 0.73
C LEU A 109 -15.07 -9.89 2.17
N ILE A 110 -14.61 -10.67 3.16
CA ILE A 110 -14.83 -10.36 4.57
C ILE A 110 -13.84 -9.28 5.05
N GLY A 111 -12.60 -9.32 4.55
CA GLY A 111 -11.53 -8.40 4.93
C GLY A 111 -11.61 -7.00 4.32
N ALA A 112 -12.45 -6.78 3.29
CA ALA A 112 -12.48 -5.54 2.52
C ALA A 112 -12.76 -4.26 3.33
N GLY A 113 -13.47 -4.38 4.45
CA GLY A 113 -13.78 -3.25 5.34
C GLY A 113 -12.79 -3.05 6.49
N THR A 114 -11.84 -3.97 6.69
CA THR A 114 -10.99 -3.98 7.90
C THR A 114 -10.11 -2.75 7.99
N LEU A 115 -9.38 -2.41 6.94
CA LEU A 115 -8.47 -1.25 6.94
C LEU A 115 -9.23 0.08 7.10
N PRO A 116 -10.29 0.39 6.32
CA PRO A 116 -11.04 1.62 6.50
C PRO A 116 -11.69 1.76 7.88
N ALA A 117 -12.20 0.67 8.45
CA ALA A 117 -12.79 0.68 9.80
C ALA A 117 -11.70 0.92 10.88
N SER A 118 -10.51 0.35 10.67
CA SER A 118 -9.34 0.58 11.53
C SER A 118 -8.89 2.04 11.49
N ASP A 119 -8.81 2.62 10.28
CA ASP A 119 -8.41 4.01 10.09
C ASP A 119 -9.40 4.98 10.74
N ALA A 120 -10.71 4.73 10.59
CA ALA A 120 -11.75 5.53 11.24
C ALA A 120 -11.62 5.48 12.77
N MET A 121 -11.42 4.31 13.36
CA MET A 121 -11.17 4.16 14.80
C MET A 121 -9.90 4.92 15.24
N ALA A 122 -8.80 4.80 14.50
CA ALA A 122 -7.54 5.44 14.84
C ALA A 122 -7.62 6.97 14.77
N VAL A 123 -8.34 7.53 13.79
CA VAL A 123 -8.61 8.98 13.71
C VAL A 123 -9.33 9.45 14.96
N HIS A 124 -10.45 8.81 15.35
CA HIS A 124 -11.22 9.21 16.52
C HIS A 124 -10.42 9.13 17.83
N VAL A 125 -9.64 8.05 18.01
CA VAL A 125 -8.81 7.89 19.20
C VAL A 125 -7.72 8.96 19.25
N SER A 126 -7.09 9.27 18.12
CA SER A 126 -6.01 10.26 18.07
C SER A 126 -6.53 11.68 18.28
N GLU A 127 -7.68 12.05 17.70
CA GLU A 127 -8.33 13.35 17.89
C GLU A 127 -8.69 13.57 19.36
N GLU A 128 -9.36 12.60 20.00
CA GLU A 128 -9.68 12.72 21.43
C GLU A 128 -8.44 12.75 22.31
N ALA A 129 -7.35 12.06 21.91
CA ALA A 129 -6.07 12.12 22.60
C ALA A 129 -5.31 13.43 22.38
N GLY A 130 -5.75 14.32 21.47
CA GLY A 130 -5.06 15.56 21.12
C GLY A 130 -3.78 15.29 20.34
N THR A 131 -3.71 14.19 19.59
CA THR A 131 -2.56 13.79 18.74
C THR A 131 -3.04 13.62 17.30
N GLY A 132 -2.11 13.69 16.34
CA GLY A 132 -2.45 13.38 14.95
C GLY A 132 -2.58 11.87 14.68
N TYR A 133 -3.40 11.49 13.68
CA TYR A 133 -3.55 10.12 13.20
C TYR A 133 -2.20 9.41 12.95
N GLY A 134 -1.19 10.16 12.45
CA GLY A 134 0.16 9.65 12.23
C GLY A 134 0.80 9.02 13.47
N SER A 135 0.45 9.50 14.69
CA SER A 135 0.96 8.96 15.96
C SER A 135 0.50 7.53 16.27
N VAL A 136 -0.60 7.09 15.64
CA VAL A 136 -1.11 5.72 15.69
C VAL A 136 -0.58 4.93 14.47
N ARG A 137 -0.66 5.53 13.28
CA ARG A 137 -0.32 4.89 12.01
C ARG A 137 1.16 4.47 11.91
N VAL A 138 2.07 5.22 12.54
CA VAL A 138 3.52 4.89 12.55
C VAL A 138 3.81 3.52 13.17
N TRP A 139 2.98 3.05 14.09
CA TRP A 139 3.15 1.73 14.72
C TRP A 139 2.94 0.56 13.77
N ALA A 140 2.25 0.78 12.65
CA ALA A 140 2.20 -0.18 11.55
C ALA A 140 3.59 -0.37 10.90
N SER A 141 4.33 0.72 10.68
CA SER A 141 5.68 0.66 10.13
C SER A 141 6.68 0.07 11.11
N VAL A 142 6.54 0.39 12.41
CA VAL A 142 7.32 -0.25 13.48
C VAL A 142 7.07 -1.75 13.50
N GLY A 143 5.79 -2.18 13.42
CA GLY A 143 5.42 -3.58 13.33
C GLY A 143 6.03 -4.27 12.11
N TRP A 144 5.94 -3.64 10.93
CA TRP A 144 6.54 -4.16 9.70
C TRP A 144 8.06 -4.35 9.83
N ILE A 145 8.78 -3.33 10.30
CA ILE A 145 10.24 -3.36 10.43
C ILE A 145 10.71 -4.47 11.40
N LEU A 146 9.96 -4.73 12.46
CA LEU A 146 10.31 -5.75 13.45
C LEU A 146 9.84 -7.15 13.04
N VAL A 147 8.64 -7.26 12.49
CA VAL A 147 8.01 -8.56 12.18
C VAL A 147 8.62 -9.19 10.92
N VAL A 148 8.91 -8.42 9.88
CA VAL A 148 9.42 -8.99 8.61
C VAL A 148 10.75 -9.75 8.79
N PRO A 149 11.79 -9.21 9.46
CA PRO A 149 13.03 -9.98 9.69
C PRO A 149 12.83 -11.21 10.57
N PHE A 150 11.99 -11.09 11.61
CA PHE A 150 11.62 -12.22 12.46
C PHE A 150 10.91 -13.31 11.67
N SER A 151 9.98 -12.93 10.79
CA SER A 151 9.26 -13.83 9.90
C SER A 151 10.21 -14.56 8.93
N GLY A 152 11.19 -13.85 8.35
CA GLY A 152 12.20 -14.47 7.48
C GLY A 152 12.96 -15.59 8.18
N TRP A 153 13.43 -15.33 9.41
CA TRP A 153 14.07 -16.33 10.24
C TRP A 153 13.14 -17.50 10.59
N LEU A 154 11.89 -17.20 10.95
CA LEU A 154 10.89 -18.20 11.32
C LEU A 154 10.56 -19.13 10.15
N ILE A 155 10.32 -18.56 8.95
CA ILE A 155 9.97 -19.31 7.74
C ILE A 155 11.20 -20.11 7.23
N GLU A 156 12.41 -19.57 7.36
CA GLU A 156 13.63 -20.29 7.01
C GLU A 156 13.75 -21.60 7.82
N ARG A 157 13.41 -21.55 9.12
CA ARG A 157 13.60 -22.66 10.05
C ARG A 157 12.41 -23.63 10.10
N PHE A 158 11.19 -23.13 10.00
CA PHE A 158 9.97 -23.91 10.25
C PHE A 158 9.04 -24.00 9.03
N GLY A 159 9.41 -23.42 7.89
CA GLY A 159 8.60 -23.42 6.68
C GLY A 159 7.52 -22.33 6.64
N PHE A 160 6.82 -22.24 5.50
CA PHE A 160 5.84 -21.19 5.25
C PHE A 160 4.63 -21.25 6.20
N GLN A 161 4.25 -22.43 6.68
CA GLN A 161 3.16 -22.61 7.63
C GLN A 161 3.36 -21.78 8.92
N ALA A 162 4.60 -21.62 9.36
CA ALA A 162 4.93 -20.78 10.51
C ALA A 162 4.61 -19.29 10.24
N GLY A 163 4.83 -18.81 9.02
CA GLY A 163 4.44 -17.46 8.60
C GLY A 163 2.91 -17.27 8.60
N PHE A 164 2.16 -18.23 8.05
CA PHE A 164 0.70 -18.21 8.08
C PHE A 164 0.13 -18.27 9.50
N LEU A 165 0.71 -19.08 10.36
CA LEU A 165 0.34 -19.13 11.78
C LEU A 165 0.66 -17.78 12.46
N GLY A 166 1.81 -17.17 12.16
CA GLY A 166 2.24 -15.90 12.71
C GLY A 166 1.24 -14.76 12.39
N VAL A 167 0.84 -14.60 11.13
CA VAL A 167 -0.15 -13.58 10.75
C VAL A 167 -1.50 -13.85 11.42
N SER A 168 -1.93 -15.12 11.50
CA SER A 168 -3.18 -15.51 12.13
C SER A 168 -3.20 -15.15 13.61
N LEU A 169 -2.14 -15.48 14.35
CA LEU A 169 -2.02 -15.14 15.78
C LEU A 169 -1.97 -13.62 16.00
N MET A 170 -1.25 -12.87 15.15
CA MET A 170 -1.23 -11.41 15.25
C MET A 170 -2.61 -10.78 15.04
N TRP A 171 -3.39 -11.29 14.09
CA TRP A 171 -4.73 -10.75 13.85
C TRP A 171 -5.73 -11.16 14.91
N LEU A 172 -5.62 -12.35 15.47
CA LEU A 172 -6.39 -12.73 16.68
C LEU A 172 -6.04 -11.84 17.87
N LEU A 173 -4.75 -11.57 18.09
CA LEU A 173 -4.30 -10.63 19.11
C LEU A 173 -4.83 -9.22 18.83
N GLY A 174 -4.81 -8.77 17.59
CA GLY A 174 -5.41 -7.50 17.17
C GLY A 174 -6.91 -7.45 17.49
N ALA A 175 -7.66 -8.52 17.20
CA ALA A 175 -9.07 -8.61 17.55
C ALA A 175 -9.31 -8.53 19.07
N LEU A 176 -8.47 -9.18 19.88
CA LEU A 176 -8.51 -9.09 21.34
C LEU A 176 -8.19 -7.67 21.84
N ILE A 177 -7.17 -7.01 21.26
CA ILE A 177 -6.82 -5.62 21.61
C ILE A 177 -7.99 -4.67 21.36
N THR A 178 -8.78 -4.86 20.29
CA THR A 178 -9.95 -4.03 20.03
C THR A 178 -10.99 -4.12 21.15
N LEU A 179 -11.01 -5.20 21.96
CA LEU A 179 -11.87 -5.32 23.14
C LEU A 179 -11.51 -4.32 24.25
N LEU A 180 -10.26 -3.90 24.30
CA LEU A 180 -9.74 -2.97 25.30
C LEU A 180 -9.94 -1.50 24.91
N ILE A 181 -10.26 -1.22 23.64
CA ILE A 181 -10.58 0.11 23.13
C ILE A 181 -12.06 0.39 23.33
N ARG A 182 -12.43 1.57 23.78
CA ARG A 182 -13.83 1.92 24.03
C ARG A 182 -14.70 1.84 22.77
N PRO A 183 -15.92 1.25 22.84
CA PRO A 183 -16.79 1.02 21.67
C PRO A 183 -17.13 2.29 20.90
N ARG A 184 -17.18 3.43 21.55
CA ARG A 184 -17.55 4.72 20.96
C ARG A 184 -16.63 5.18 19.81
N TYR A 185 -15.38 4.70 19.75
CA TYR A 185 -14.43 5.05 18.68
C TYR A 185 -14.66 4.27 17.38
N PHE A 186 -15.48 3.23 17.42
CA PHE A 186 -15.83 2.43 16.25
C PHE A 186 -17.11 2.93 15.55
N VAL A 187 -17.55 4.11 15.88
CA VAL A 187 -18.67 4.79 15.18
C VAL A 187 -18.10 5.53 13.98
N SER A 188 -18.77 5.44 12.84
CA SER A 188 -18.37 6.24 11.68
C SER A 188 -18.47 7.73 12.01
N PRO A 189 -17.45 8.56 11.69
CA PRO A 189 -17.57 10.01 11.89
C PRO A 189 -18.76 10.56 11.13
N HIS A 190 -19.69 11.22 11.83
CA HIS A 190 -20.79 11.95 11.23
C HIS A 190 -20.32 13.15 10.37
N GLY A 191 -19.01 13.39 10.30
CA GLY A 191 -18.38 14.53 9.63
C GLY A 191 -17.49 14.22 8.43
N MET A 192 -17.17 12.95 8.12
CA MET A 192 -16.46 12.60 6.87
C MET A 192 -17.43 12.47 5.66
N ALA A 193 -18.69 12.83 5.81
CA ALA A 193 -19.49 13.30 4.70
C ALA A 193 -19.05 14.75 4.36
N GLY A 194 -17.75 14.94 4.10
CA GLY A 194 -17.30 16.08 3.30
C GLY A 194 -18.17 16.07 2.05
N GLN A 195 -18.64 17.24 1.63
CA GLN A 195 -19.45 17.46 0.46
C GLN A 195 -19.10 16.42 -0.60
N LYS A 196 -20.07 15.58 -0.95
CA LYS A 196 -19.87 14.52 -1.95
C LYS A 196 -19.51 15.24 -3.25
N SER A 197 -18.23 15.39 -3.50
CA SER A 197 -17.82 15.69 -4.86
C SER A 197 -18.36 14.53 -5.69
N ASP A 198 -19.20 14.85 -6.65
CA ASP A 198 -19.79 13.84 -7.52
C ASP A 198 -18.63 13.14 -8.26
N LEU A 199 -18.53 11.82 -8.09
CA LEU A 199 -17.49 11.01 -8.76
C LEU A 199 -17.42 11.33 -10.26
N ARG A 200 -18.57 11.60 -10.88
CA ARG A 200 -18.65 11.97 -12.29
C ARG A 200 -17.98 13.31 -12.56
N THR A 201 -18.13 14.27 -11.67
CA THR A 201 -17.49 15.59 -11.76
C THR A 201 -15.98 15.47 -11.59
N ALA A 202 -15.50 14.70 -10.60
CA ALA A 202 -14.08 14.45 -10.40
C ALA A 202 -13.42 13.74 -11.61
N VAL A 203 -14.09 12.73 -12.18
CA VAL A 203 -13.61 12.06 -13.41
C VAL A 203 -13.57 13.01 -14.60
N LYS A 204 -14.61 13.85 -14.78
CA LYS A 204 -14.61 14.87 -15.83
C LYS A 204 -13.45 15.86 -15.66
N HIS A 205 -13.20 16.31 -14.43
CA HIS A 205 -12.11 17.21 -14.12
C HIS A 205 -10.77 16.56 -14.51
N ILE A 206 -10.51 15.30 -14.11
CA ILE A 206 -9.29 14.56 -14.49
C ILE A 206 -9.11 14.51 -16.02
N ILE A 207 -10.17 14.24 -16.76
CA ILE A 207 -10.11 14.12 -18.24
C ILE A 207 -9.84 15.47 -18.89
N HIS A 208 -10.35 16.58 -18.35
CA HIS A 208 -10.20 17.90 -18.94
C HIS A 208 -8.92 18.63 -18.50
N ASP A 209 -8.38 18.34 -17.33
CA ASP A 209 -7.09 18.86 -16.91
C ASP A 209 -5.95 18.02 -17.54
N ARG A 210 -5.22 18.62 -18.46
CA ARG A 210 -4.12 17.98 -19.19
C ARG A 210 -3.06 17.37 -18.29
N THR A 211 -2.79 17.99 -17.15
CA THR A 211 -1.78 17.56 -16.18
C THR A 211 -2.26 16.35 -15.38
N LEU A 212 -3.50 16.41 -14.88
CA LEU A 212 -4.11 15.28 -14.18
C LEU A 212 -4.24 14.09 -15.12
N LEU A 213 -4.74 14.28 -16.34
CA LEU A 213 -4.83 13.20 -17.33
C LEU A 213 -3.46 12.58 -17.63
N GLY A 214 -2.43 13.42 -17.81
CA GLY A 214 -1.07 12.95 -18.04
C GLY A 214 -0.52 12.12 -16.90
N TYR A 215 -0.82 12.52 -15.67
CA TYR A 215 -0.46 11.72 -14.50
C TYR A 215 -1.27 10.41 -14.41
N ALA A 216 -2.56 10.41 -14.75
CA ALA A 216 -3.37 9.19 -14.80
C ALA A 216 -2.81 8.18 -15.81
N VAL A 217 -2.47 8.65 -17.02
CA VAL A 217 -1.82 7.83 -18.06
C VAL A 217 -0.48 7.28 -17.55
N ALA A 218 0.36 8.15 -16.97
CA ALA A 218 1.64 7.73 -16.40
C ALA A 218 1.46 6.63 -15.33
N LEU A 219 0.51 6.81 -14.40
CA LEU A 219 0.23 5.85 -13.34
C LEU A 219 -0.26 4.50 -13.90
N VAL A 220 -1.14 4.52 -14.90
CA VAL A 220 -1.64 3.29 -15.54
C VAL A 220 -0.50 2.52 -16.19
N PHE A 221 0.32 3.16 -17.03
CA PHE A 221 1.42 2.46 -17.72
C PHE A 221 2.52 2.01 -16.76
N MET A 222 2.94 2.87 -15.82
CA MET A 222 3.92 2.50 -14.80
C MET A 222 3.39 1.36 -13.93
N GLY A 223 2.16 1.46 -13.43
CA GLY A 223 1.56 0.45 -12.57
C GLY A 223 1.39 -0.89 -13.30
N PHE A 224 0.86 -0.87 -14.53
CA PHE A 224 0.61 -2.07 -15.31
C PHE A 224 1.92 -2.82 -15.64
N LEU A 225 2.91 -2.12 -16.17
CA LEU A 225 4.16 -2.73 -16.62
C LEU A 225 5.14 -3.04 -15.48
N ASN A 226 5.04 -2.35 -14.33
CA ASN A 226 5.84 -2.66 -13.14
C ASN A 226 5.17 -3.68 -12.20
N ASN A 227 3.92 -4.06 -12.44
CA ASN A 227 3.18 -4.99 -11.57
C ASN A 227 3.92 -6.33 -11.37
N GLY A 228 4.52 -6.86 -12.44
CA GLY A 228 5.29 -8.10 -12.38
C GLY A 228 6.51 -8.00 -11.46
N VAL A 229 7.21 -6.87 -11.46
CA VAL A 229 8.33 -6.65 -10.53
C VAL A 229 7.81 -6.66 -9.09
N LEU A 230 6.71 -5.95 -8.79
CA LEU A 230 6.13 -5.92 -7.45
C LEU A 230 5.71 -7.32 -6.96
N GLN A 231 5.22 -8.18 -7.84
CA GLN A 231 4.79 -9.53 -7.47
C GLN A 231 5.94 -10.53 -7.36
N PHE A 232 6.89 -10.50 -8.30
CA PHE A 232 7.87 -11.57 -8.46
C PHE A 232 9.30 -11.21 -8.06
N GLU A 233 9.58 -10.00 -7.55
CA GLU A 233 10.93 -9.60 -7.13
C GLU A 233 11.47 -10.46 -5.99
N ASN A 234 10.64 -10.85 -5.01
CA ASN A 234 11.07 -11.76 -3.94
C ASN A 234 11.30 -13.19 -4.46
N VAL A 235 10.50 -13.61 -5.45
CA VAL A 235 10.74 -14.88 -6.16
C VAL A 235 12.06 -14.82 -6.92
N PHE A 236 12.34 -13.71 -7.59
CA PHE A 236 13.59 -13.51 -8.30
C PHE A 236 14.81 -13.51 -7.37
N LEU A 237 14.71 -12.85 -6.20
CA LEU A 237 15.75 -12.93 -5.17
C LEU A 237 16.02 -14.39 -4.73
N SER A 238 14.96 -15.17 -4.53
CA SER A 238 15.09 -16.59 -4.21
C SER A 238 15.73 -17.40 -5.34
N GLN A 239 15.39 -17.11 -6.60
CA GLN A 239 16.02 -17.74 -7.78
C GLN A 239 17.52 -17.39 -7.89
N LEU A 240 17.93 -16.20 -7.43
CA LEU A 240 19.34 -15.79 -7.35
C LEU A 240 20.07 -16.40 -6.14
N GLY A 241 19.40 -17.22 -5.34
CA GLY A 241 19.99 -17.91 -4.17
C GLY A 241 19.87 -17.14 -2.85
N ALA A 242 19.05 -16.09 -2.76
CA ALA A 242 18.83 -15.40 -1.49
C ALA A 242 18.05 -16.28 -0.51
N SER A 243 18.51 -16.36 0.75
CA SER A 243 17.77 -16.98 1.83
C SER A 243 16.49 -16.20 2.16
N LYS A 244 15.51 -16.84 2.79
CA LYS A 244 14.28 -16.15 3.21
C LYS A 244 14.57 -15.04 4.22
N GLN A 245 15.59 -15.21 5.05
CA GLN A 245 16.07 -14.16 5.95
C GLN A 245 16.62 -12.96 5.18
N LEU A 246 17.40 -13.16 4.11
CA LEU A 246 17.89 -12.06 3.29
C LEU A 246 16.77 -11.34 2.52
N ILE A 247 15.78 -12.09 2.02
CA ILE A 247 14.57 -11.53 1.38
C ILE A 247 13.80 -10.65 2.38
N SER A 248 13.72 -11.06 3.64
CA SER A 248 13.06 -10.26 4.68
C SER A 248 13.81 -8.96 4.96
N VAL A 249 15.14 -9.01 5.05
CA VAL A 249 15.96 -7.80 5.19
C VAL A 249 15.78 -6.87 3.99
N ALA A 250 15.75 -7.41 2.77
CA ALA A 250 15.44 -6.61 1.57
C ALA A 250 14.08 -5.91 1.67
N GLY A 251 13.07 -6.54 2.30
CA GLY A 251 11.72 -6.00 2.47
C GLY A 251 11.63 -4.79 3.42
N ILE A 252 12.60 -4.58 4.29
CA ILE A 252 12.62 -3.44 5.23
C ILE A 252 13.54 -2.29 4.78
N LEU A 253 14.45 -2.53 3.83
CA LEU A 253 15.43 -1.51 3.40
C LEU A 253 14.75 -0.23 2.90
N SER A 254 13.76 -0.36 2.04
CA SER A 254 13.03 0.80 1.53
C SER A 254 12.24 1.50 2.63
N ALA A 255 11.61 0.77 3.55
CA ALA A 255 10.83 1.35 4.62
C ALA A 255 11.67 2.18 5.61
N ILE A 256 12.91 1.77 5.90
CA ILE A 256 13.82 2.51 6.77
C ILE A 256 14.22 3.84 6.12
N VAL A 257 14.48 3.83 4.80
CA VAL A 257 14.90 5.02 4.05
C VAL A 257 13.72 5.96 3.78
N GLU A 258 12.54 5.42 3.57
CA GLU A 258 11.32 6.16 3.26
C GLU A 258 10.99 7.22 4.31
N LEU A 259 11.04 6.87 5.60
CA LEU A 259 10.62 7.74 6.70
C LEU A 259 11.37 9.09 6.73
N PRO A 260 12.72 9.17 6.74
CA PRO A 260 13.41 10.44 6.71
C PRO A 260 13.23 11.18 5.39
N PHE A 261 13.17 10.46 4.26
CA PHE A 261 13.06 11.09 2.95
C PHE A 261 11.67 11.64 2.64
N MET A 262 10.60 11.18 3.29
CA MET A 262 9.29 11.84 3.20
C MET A 262 9.33 13.29 3.68
N ILE A 263 10.07 13.57 4.77
CA ILE A 263 10.23 14.93 5.29
C ILE A 263 11.03 15.82 4.31
N TYR A 264 12.10 15.25 3.72
CA TYR A 264 12.88 15.97 2.71
C TYR A 264 12.07 16.21 1.43
N ALA A 265 11.30 15.22 0.98
CA ALA A 265 10.46 15.32 -0.19
C ALA A 265 9.43 16.44 -0.06
N ASP A 266 8.76 16.58 1.09
CA ASP A 266 7.82 17.68 1.35
C ASP A 266 8.48 19.06 1.17
N ARG A 267 9.63 19.29 1.82
CA ARG A 267 10.38 20.53 1.70
C ARG A 267 10.84 20.83 0.27
N TYR A 268 11.27 19.78 -0.44
CA TYR A 268 11.79 19.92 -1.79
C TYR A 268 10.67 20.20 -2.81
N VAL A 269 9.52 19.49 -2.69
CA VAL A 269 8.33 19.74 -3.52
C VAL A 269 7.82 21.16 -3.34
N ARG A 270 7.79 21.69 -2.11
CA ARG A 270 7.38 23.08 -1.86
C ARG A 270 8.30 24.11 -2.53
N ARG A 271 9.59 23.81 -2.71
CA ARG A 271 10.56 24.73 -3.32
C ARG A 271 10.59 24.66 -4.84
N VAL A 272 10.52 23.46 -5.40
CA VAL A 272 10.81 23.21 -6.83
C VAL A 272 9.53 22.90 -7.61
N GLY A 273 8.43 22.59 -6.92
CA GLY A 273 7.16 22.16 -7.50
C GLY A 273 7.06 20.65 -7.71
N PRO A 274 5.82 20.12 -7.86
CA PRO A 274 5.57 18.68 -7.93
C PRO A 274 6.09 18.05 -9.24
N HIS A 275 6.00 18.73 -10.38
CA HIS A 275 6.36 18.16 -11.68
C HIS A 275 7.85 17.80 -11.83
N PRO A 276 8.82 18.68 -11.50
CA PRO A 276 10.24 18.31 -11.57
C PRO A 276 10.59 17.18 -10.62
N VAL A 277 10.01 17.19 -9.41
CA VAL A 277 10.24 16.16 -8.39
C VAL A 277 9.71 14.81 -8.84
N MET A 278 8.53 14.77 -9.43
CA MET A 278 7.92 13.57 -9.99
C MET A 278 8.74 12.96 -11.11
N ARG A 279 9.21 13.82 -12.05
CA ARG A 279 10.11 13.38 -13.14
C ARG A 279 11.41 12.82 -12.61
N PHE A 280 12.01 13.46 -11.61
CA PHE A 280 13.21 12.96 -10.92
C PHE A 280 12.97 11.58 -10.30
N ALA A 281 11.87 11.41 -9.56
CA ALA A 281 11.51 10.12 -8.94
C ALA A 281 11.32 9.02 -10.00
N ILE A 282 10.63 9.31 -11.11
CA ILE A 282 10.44 8.35 -12.21
C ILE A 282 11.76 8.00 -12.90
N CYS A 283 12.64 8.99 -13.14
CA CYS A 283 13.98 8.72 -13.66
C CYS A 283 14.78 7.80 -12.74
N MET A 284 14.75 8.02 -11.43
CA MET A 284 15.38 7.13 -10.46
C MET A 284 14.81 5.70 -10.53
N LEU A 285 13.48 5.56 -10.60
CA LEU A 285 12.83 4.26 -10.72
C LEU A 285 13.21 3.56 -12.05
N LEU A 286 13.27 4.28 -13.15
CA LEU A 286 13.72 3.75 -14.45
C LEU A 286 15.17 3.24 -14.36
N LEU A 287 16.07 4.04 -13.79
CA LEU A 287 17.48 3.63 -13.61
C LEU A 287 17.61 2.42 -12.68
N GLN A 288 16.81 2.32 -11.64
CA GLN A 288 16.76 1.17 -10.76
C GLN A 288 16.35 -0.10 -11.51
N ARG A 289 15.33 -0.02 -12.38
CA ARG A 289 14.90 -1.17 -13.18
C ARG A 289 15.97 -1.55 -14.22
N ALA A 290 16.62 -0.56 -14.83
CA ALA A 290 17.75 -0.78 -15.74
C ALA A 290 18.92 -1.47 -15.03
N ALA A 291 19.26 -1.04 -13.81
CA ALA A 291 20.34 -1.64 -13.03
C ALA A 291 20.12 -3.14 -12.77
N VAL A 292 18.90 -3.52 -12.34
CA VAL A 292 18.58 -4.94 -12.11
C VAL A 292 18.53 -5.73 -13.42
N LEU A 293 18.01 -5.14 -14.50
CA LEU A 293 17.97 -5.79 -15.80
C LEU A 293 19.37 -6.08 -16.34
N LEU A 294 20.31 -5.14 -16.21
CA LEU A 294 21.67 -5.26 -16.72
C LEU A 294 22.55 -6.13 -15.79
N PHE A 295 22.41 -5.95 -14.48
CA PHE A 295 23.23 -6.61 -13.46
C PHE A 295 22.33 -7.38 -12.47
N PRO A 296 21.72 -8.53 -12.89
CA PRO A 296 20.81 -9.30 -12.06
C PRO A 296 21.55 -10.02 -10.94
N SER A 297 21.70 -9.36 -9.81
CA SER A 297 22.35 -9.91 -8.61
C SER A 297 21.60 -9.54 -7.34
N ILE A 298 21.78 -10.32 -6.28
CA ILE A 298 21.24 -10.02 -4.96
C ILE A 298 21.69 -8.64 -4.50
N ALA A 299 22.98 -8.32 -4.66
CA ALA A 299 23.53 -7.03 -4.25
C ALA A 299 22.87 -5.86 -4.99
N THR A 300 22.65 -5.98 -6.30
CA THR A 300 21.99 -4.95 -7.10
C THR A 300 20.55 -4.71 -6.60
N ILE A 301 19.78 -5.78 -6.34
CA ILE A 301 18.40 -5.66 -5.86
C ILE A 301 18.38 -5.04 -4.46
N MET A 302 19.31 -5.40 -3.57
CA MET A 302 19.41 -4.80 -2.23
C MET A 302 19.71 -3.29 -2.30
N ILE A 303 20.66 -2.87 -3.15
CA ILE A 303 20.98 -1.45 -3.37
C ILE A 303 19.78 -0.71 -3.95
N VAL A 304 19.14 -1.29 -4.95
CA VAL A 304 17.94 -0.72 -5.60
C VAL A 304 16.80 -0.56 -4.60
N ARG A 305 16.57 -1.52 -3.73
CA ARG A 305 15.55 -1.41 -2.67
C ARG A 305 15.87 -0.32 -1.66
N PHE A 306 17.14 -0.19 -1.28
CA PHE A 306 17.56 0.90 -0.39
C PHE A 306 17.28 2.27 -1.03
N ILE A 307 17.70 2.49 -2.29
CA ILE A 307 17.44 3.71 -3.05
C ILE A 307 15.94 3.87 -3.34
N GLY A 308 15.21 2.75 -3.46
CA GLY A 308 13.77 2.72 -3.73
C GLY A 308 12.93 3.48 -2.73
N GLY A 309 13.32 3.50 -1.44
CA GLY A 309 12.67 4.30 -0.41
C GLY A 309 12.71 5.81 -0.70
N VAL A 310 13.82 6.31 -1.27
CA VAL A 310 13.93 7.71 -1.72
C VAL A 310 12.93 7.99 -2.84
N SER A 311 12.98 7.18 -3.91
CA SER A 311 12.11 7.36 -5.07
C SER A 311 10.63 7.30 -4.71
N PHE A 312 10.27 6.37 -3.82
CA PHE A 312 8.90 6.23 -3.33
C PHE A 312 8.44 7.46 -2.55
N SER A 313 9.27 7.98 -1.64
CA SER A 313 8.98 9.19 -0.88
C SER A 313 8.72 10.40 -1.77
N PHE A 314 9.63 10.64 -2.72
CA PHE A 314 9.50 11.75 -3.67
C PHE A 314 8.26 11.60 -4.56
N MET A 315 8.00 10.39 -5.08
CA MET A 315 6.83 10.12 -5.93
C MET A 315 5.52 10.32 -5.15
N THR A 316 5.43 9.78 -3.95
CA THR A 316 4.22 9.86 -3.10
C THR A 316 3.90 11.30 -2.75
N ILE A 317 4.87 12.05 -2.22
CA ILE A 317 4.64 13.44 -1.83
C ILE A 317 4.33 14.31 -3.05
N ALA A 318 5.10 14.18 -4.14
CA ALA A 318 4.86 14.96 -5.35
C ALA A 318 3.48 14.67 -5.97
N SER A 319 2.98 13.44 -5.90
CA SER A 319 1.65 13.10 -6.42
C SER A 319 0.52 13.78 -5.64
N VAL A 320 0.63 13.81 -4.31
CA VAL A 320 -0.34 14.50 -3.46
C VAL A 320 -0.34 16.00 -3.75
N PHE A 321 0.85 16.63 -3.84
CA PHE A 321 0.97 18.05 -4.18
C PHE A 321 0.45 18.36 -5.59
N LEU A 322 0.74 17.50 -6.58
CA LEU A 322 0.25 17.67 -7.93
C LEU A 322 -1.28 17.69 -7.98
N ILE A 323 -1.91 16.71 -7.33
CA ILE A 323 -3.36 16.61 -7.31
C ILE A 323 -3.97 17.78 -6.54
N SER A 324 -3.48 18.09 -5.33
CA SER A 324 -4.02 19.17 -4.50
C SER A 324 -3.86 20.55 -5.13
N SER A 325 -2.80 20.78 -5.94
CA SER A 325 -2.61 22.04 -6.65
C SER A 325 -3.52 22.23 -7.87
N ARG A 326 -4.21 21.17 -8.30
CA ARG A 326 -5.07 21.16 -9.50
C ARG A 326 -6.53 20.88 -9.19
N THR A 327 -6.87 20.68 -7.94
CA THR A 327 -8.25 20.38 -7.48
C THR A 327 -8.66 21.35 -6.40
N GLU A 328 -9.95 21.63 -6.33
CA GLU A 328 -10.50 22.39 -5.20
C GLU A 328 -10.47 21.56 -3.91
N PRO A 329 -10.37 22.19 -2.71
CA PRO A 329 -10.25 21.47 -1.45
C PRO A 329 -11.31 20.39 -1.21
N HIS A 330 -12.55 20.63 -1.69
CA HIS A 330 -13.65 19.68 -1.56
C HIS A 330 -13.57 18.49 -2.53
N GLU A 331 -12.83 18.58 -3.65
CA GLU A 331 -12.63 17.52 -4.64
C GLU A 331 -11.36 16.71 -4.41
N THR A 332 -10.34 17.30 -3.79
CA THR A 332 -9.00 16.72 -3.65
C THR A 332 -9.04 15.30 -3.10
N GLY A 333 -9.83 15.06 -2.04
CA GLY A 333 -9.96 13.72 -1.45
C GLY A 333 -10.54 12.68 -2.42
N THR A 334 -11.54 13.07 -3.22
CA THR A 334 -12.17 12.19 -4.22
C THR A 334 -11.21 11.88 -5.36
N VAL A 335 -10.48 12.89 -5.85
CA VAL A 335 -9.50 12.72 -6.93
C VAL A 335 -8.33 11.84 -6.44
N LEU A 336 -7.80 12.07 -5.24
CA LEU A 336 -6.79 11.21 -4.63
C LEU A 336 -7.26 9.75 -4.54
N ALA A 337 -8.50 9.52 -4.11
CA ALA A 337 -9.07 8.16 -4.04
C ALA A 337 -9.19 7.51 -5.42
N ILE A 338 -9.53 8.26 -6.47
CA ILE A 338 -9.54 7.74 -7.85
C ILE A 338 -8.14 7.26 -8.25
N TYR A 339 -7.08 8.02 -7.98
CA TYR A 339 -5.71 7.64 -8.36
C TYR A 339 -5.18 6.48 -7.50
N THR A 340 -5.34 6.55 -6.18
CA THR A 340 -4.69 5.60 -5.26
C THR A 340 -5.46 4.30 -5.09
N VAL A 341 -6.79 4.33 -5.22
CA VAL A 341 -7.64 3.16 -5.02
C VAL A 341 -8.21 2.65 -6.34
N THR A 342 -8.94 3.51 -7.09
CA THR A 342 -9.68 3.04 -8.26
C THR A 342 -8.73 2.67 -9.41
N LEU A 343 -7.86 3.59 -9.84
CA LEU A 343 -6.92 3.32 -10.94
C LEU A 343 -5.92 2.24 -10.56
N SER A 344 -5.33 2.30 -9.37
CA SER A 344 -4.37 1.27 -8.91
C SER A 344 -5.01 -0.10 -8.81
N GLY A 345 -6.25 -0.19 -8.32
CA GLY A 345 -6.98 -1.45 -8.24
C GLY A 345 -7.33 -2.03 -9.62
N LEU A 346 -7.81 -1.20 -10.55
CA LEU A 346 -8.09 -1.60 -11.93
C LEU A 346 -6.83 -2.06 -12.66
N VAL A 347 -5.73 -1.35 -12.45
CA VAL A 347 -4.42 -1.73 -13.01
C VAL A 347 -3.98 -3.07 -12.44
N THR A 348 -4.00 -3.26 -11.13
CA THR A 348 -3.56 -4.53 -10.50
C THR A 348 -4.44 -5.70 -10.94
N MET A 349 -5.77 -5.50 -11.01
CA MET A 349 -6.72 -6.51 -11.46
C MET A 349 -6.36 -7.10 -12.83
N THR A 350 -5.94 -6.24 -13.77
CA THR A 350 -5.63 -6.65 -15.15
C THR A 350 -4.16 -7.00 -15.34
N ALA A 351 -3.26 -6.26 -14.69
CA ALA A 351 -1.82 -6.44 -14.83
C ALA A 351 -1.31 -7.71 -14.14
N ALA A 352 -1.92 -8.14 -13.03
CA ALA A 352 -1.39 -9.24 -12.24
C ALA A 352 -1.36 -10.58 -13.00
N PRO A 353 -2.43 -11.05 -13.66
CA PRO A 353 -2.37 -12.30 -14.43
C PRO A 353 -1.48 -12.16 -15.68
N VAL A 354 -1.50 -10.99 -16.34
CA VAL A 354 -0.64 -10.74 -17.51
C VAL A 354 0.84 -10.80 -17.12
N SER A 355 1.21 -10.13 -16.03
CA SER A 355 2.57 -10.19 -15.49
C SER A 355 2.99 -11.59 -15.10
N GLY A 356 2.07 -12.38 -14.54
CA GLY A 356 2.31 -13.77 -14.22
C GLY A 356 2.57 -14.64 -15.45
N ALA A 357 1.76 -14.48 -16.51
CA ALA A 357 1.98 -15.17 -17.77
C ALA A 357 3.33 -14.79 -18.42
N ILE A 358 3.72 -13.52 -18.33
CA ILE A 358 5.02 -13.06 -18.82
C ILE A 358 6.17 -13.66 -17.98
N PHE A 359 5.99 -13.74 -16.65
CA PHE A 359 6.95 -14.41 -15.77
C PHE A 359 7.14 -15.88 -16.17
N ASP A 360 6.05 -16.60 -16.45
CA ASP A 360 6.11 -18.00 -16.89
C ASP A 360 6.83 -18.17 -18.24
N ALA A 361 6.57 -17.26 -19.17
CA ALA A 361 7.12 -17.35 -20.53
C ALA A 361 8.58 -16.87 -20.64
N LEU A 362 8.93 -15.79 -19.97
CA LEU A 362 10.20 -15.07 -20.16
C LEU A 362 11.09 -15.04 -18.91
N GLY A 363 10.51 -15.35 -17.73
CA GLY A 363 11.20 -15.28 -16.45
C GLY A 363 11.23 -13.88 -15.82
N ALA A 364 11.68 -13.83 -14.55
CA ALA A 364 11.63 -12.62 -13.71
C ALA A 364 12.42 -11.43 -14.27
N ARG A 365 13.56 -11.68 -14.91
CA ARG A 365 14.44 -10.63 -15.45
C ARG A 365 13.72 -9.74 -16.47
N TRP A 366 12.88 -10.31 -17.33
CA TRP A 366 12.16 -9.56 -18.37
C TRP A 366 11.05 -8.67 -17.85
N LEU A 367 10.57 -8.93 -16.63
CA LEU A 367 9.63 -8.04 -15.94
C LEU A 367 10.26 -6.65 -15.67
N TYR A 368 11.58 -6.61 -15.45
CA TYR A 368 12.29 -5.33 -15.31
C TYR A 368 12.40 -4.56 -16.62
N ALA A 369 12.55 -5.25 -17.74
CA ALA A 369 12.51 -4.60 -19.07
C ALA A 369 11.14 -3.95 -19.34
N LEU A 370 10.06 -4.67 -19.02
CA LEU A 370 8.70 -4.13 -19.12
C LEU A 370 8.47 -2.95 -18.18
N ALA A 371 8.92 -3.05 -16.94
CA ALA A 371 8.82 -1.94 -15.99
C ALA A 371 9.57 -0.70 -16.48
N MET A 372 10.75 -0.86 -17.09
CA MET A 372 11.48 0.26 -17.74
C MET A 372 10.64 0.95 -18.80
N THR A 373 10.00 0.19 -19.70
CA THR A 373 9.13 0.78 -20.72
C THR A 373 7.96 1.53 -20.09
N GLY A 374 7.38 1.00 -19.01
CA GLY A 374 6.33 1.68 -18.25
C GLY A 374 6.77 3.02 -17.66
N TYR A 375 7.95 3.05 -17.03
CA TYR A 375 8.51 4.29 -16.49
C TYR A 375 8.92 5.28 -17.61
N ALA A 376 9.43 4.80 -18.74
CA ALA A 376 9.73 5.65 -19.89
C ALA A 376 8.46 6.30 -20.47
N VAL A 377 7.38 5.54 -20.64
CA VAL A 377 6.07 6.06 -21.07
C VAL A 377 5.52 7.05 -20.05
N GLY A 378 5.61 6.72 -18.75
CA GLY A 378 5.19 7.62 -17.67
C GLY A 378 5.94 8.95 -17.69
N LEU A 379 7.26 8.91 -17.88
CA LEU A 379 8.10 10.11 -18.00
C LEU A 379 7.72 10.95 -19.24
N LEU A 380 7.53 10.30 -20.37
CA LEU A 380 7.09 10.95 -21.63
C LEU A 380 5.71 11.60 -21.44
N SER A 381 4.76 10.91 -20.81
CA SER A 381 3.43 11.45 -20.53
C SER A 381 3.50 12.72 -19.68
N LEU A 382 4.27 12.71 -18.59
CA LEU A 382 4.46 13.89 -17.74
C LEU A 382 5.24 15.02 -18.44
N TRP A 383 6.10 14.70 -19.39
CA TRP A 383 6.80 15.69 -20.17
C TRP A 383 5.88 16.38 -21.18
N LEU A 384 5.05 15.61 -21.88
CA LEU A 384 4.08 16.12 -22.87
C LEU A 384 2.96 16.94 -22.24
N THR A 385 2.60 16.62 -20.99
CA THR A 385 1.46 17.23 -20.28
C THR A 385 1.87 18.27 -19.24
N ARG A 386 3.15 18.67 -19.24
CA ARG A 386 3.64 19.72 -18.33
C ARG A 386 2.87 21.02 -18.56
N PRO A 387 2.53 21.76 -17.49
CA PRO A 387 1.93 23.08 -17.64
C PRO A 387 2.91 24.03 -18.32
N LEU A 388 2.39 24.85 -19.23
CA LEU A 388 3.19 25.84 -19.98
C LEU A 388 3.68 27.00 -19.08
N THR A 389 2.99 27.23 -17.96
CA THR A 389 3.34 28.22 -16.93
C THR A 389 3.14 27.60 -15.55
N GLU A 390 4.21 27.18 -14.89
CA GLU A 390 4.16 26.86 -13.47
C GLU A 390 4.21 28.17 -12.66
N LYS A 391 3.06 28.79 -12.40
CA LYS A 391 2.93 29.73 -11.30
C LYS A 391 2.78 28.93 -10.00
N TYR A 392 3.85 28.35 -9.54
CA TYR A 392 3.95 27.85 -8.17
C TYR A 392 4.63 28.94 -7.36
N ALA A 393 3.86 29.91 -6.90
CA ALA A 393 4.26 30.79 -5.80
C ALA A 393 3.65 30.17 -4.53
N PRO A 394 4.40 29.46 -3.68
CA PRO A 394 3.92 29.21 -2.34
C PRO A 394 3.83 30.54 -1.63
N GLU A 395 2.63 30.96 -1.25
CA GLU A 395 2.47 31.90 -0.18
C GLU A 395 3.06 31.23 1.07
N LEU A 396 4.31 31.55 1.37
CA LEU A 396 4.87 31.28 2.69
C LEU A 396 4.00 32.10 3.65
N PRO A 397 3.42 31.49 4.69
CA PRO A 397 2.88 32.29 5.79
C PRO A 397 4.02 33.20 6.27
N SER A 398 3.77 34.49 6.25
CA SER A 398 4.71 35.48 6.74
C SER A 398 5.06 35.14 8.20
N THR A 399 6.33 35.10 8.51
CA THR A 399 6.88 34.88 9.86
C THR A 399 6.54 36.05 10.81
N GLU A 400 5.51 36.83 10.53
CA GLU A 400 5.07 37.97 11.32
C GLU A 400 3.95 37.64 12.33
N ASP A 401 3.40 36.42 12.32
CA ASP A 401 2.34 36.02 13.28
C ASP A 401 2.87 35.25 14.51
N GLU A 402 4.18 35.15 14.71
CA GLU A 402 4.82 34.61 15.93
C GLU A 402 5.70 35.65 16.64
N ALA A 403 5.18 36.87 16.88
CA ALA A 403 5.82 37.85 17.77
C ALA A 403 4.90 38.21 18.94
#